data_92ae8efd9d0ed2fb89e1f2b0c5ef59be
#
_entry.id   92ae8efd9d0ed2fb89e1f2b0c5ef59be
#
_cell.length_a   1.000
_cell.length_b   1.000
_cell.length_c   1.000
_cell.angle_alpha   90.00
_cell.angle_beta   90.00
_cell.angle_gamma   90.00
#
_symmetry.space_group_name_H-M   'P 1'
#
loop_
_entity.id
_entity.type
_entity.pdbx_description
1 polymer ?
#
loop_
_entity_poly.entity_id
_entity_poly.type
_entity_poly.pdbx_seq_one_letter_code
_entity_poly.pdbx_strand_id
1 'polypeptide(L)'
;MMTQNFFHFSLSKTTFINLCIILFSSCITAACTNTKVATINHSQQFSNGIQNAFSVHPTTANRVAPMILQSAESYNISPHLLAALIRQESSYITNATSSADAVGLTQVRPKFWQQTCLGNLYDEQININCGAYILAKYYQATGDWMTALGYYNVGPTGYKNSVYMRNQAHRYANSVKRHEKTLKEAL
;
A
#
# COMPACT_ATOMS: atom_id res chain seq x y z
N MET A 1 14.66 43.99 -69.37
CA MET A 1 15.78 43.51 -68.52
C MET A 1 15.30 43.64 -67.10
N MET A 2 14.63 42.53 -66.54
CA MET A 2 14.08 42.51 -65.21
C MET A 2 15.01 41.69 -64.32
N THR A 3 15.57 42.30 -63.29
CA THR A 3 16.37 41.64 -62.27
C THR A 3 15.48 41.24 -61.13
N GLN A 4 15.29 39.91 -60.85
CA GLN A 4 14.59 39.36 -59.68
C GLN A 4 15.60 39.35 -58.53
N ASN A 5 15.23 40.02 -57.43
CA ASN A 5 15.90 39.93 -56.15
C ASN A 5 15.33 38.75 -55.38
N PHE A 6 16.09 37.65 -55.12
CA PHE A 6 15.80 36.58 -54.20
C PHE A 6 16.21 37.01 -52.79
N PHE A 7 15.23 37.21 -51.92
CA PHE A 7 15.47 37.33 -50.47
C PHE A 7 15.66 35.93 -49.87
N HIS A 8 16.90 35.61 -49.51
CA HIS A 8 17.19 34.45 -48.67
C HIS A 8 16.89 34.78 -47.23
N PHE A 9 15.83 34.17 -46.67
CA PHE A 9 15.53 34.21 -45.23
C PHE A 9 16.35 33.10 -44.55
N SER A 10 17.51 33.47 -43.97
CA SER A 10 18.31 32.57 -43.14
C SER A 10 17.71 32.52 -41.72
N LEU A 11 16.94 31.48 -41.42
CA LEU A 11 16.54 31.21 -40.03
C LEU A 11 17.75 30.69 -39.23
N SER A 12 18.16 31.45 -38.21
CA SER A 12 19.27 31.13 -37.35
C SER A 12 18.96 29.81 -36.58
N LYS A 13 19.93 28.88 -36.55
CA LYS A 13 19.86 27.60 -35.80
C LYS A 13 19.57 27.77 -34.30
N THR A 14 19.85 28.96 -33.76
CA THR A 14 19.57 29.30 -32.35
C THR A 14 18.09 29.43 -32.03
N THR A 15 17.25 29.85 -32.99
CA THR A 15 15.80 29.99 -32.78
C THR A 15 15.10 28.63 -32.68
N PHE A 16 15.58 27.62 -33.42
CA PHE A 16 15.04 26.26 -33.35
C PHE A 16 15.36 25.55 -32.02
N ILE A 17 16.56 25.75 -31.46
CA ILE A 17 16.99 25.14 -30.21
C ILE A 17 16.16 25.69 -29.04
N ASN A 18 15.90 27.00 -28.98
CA ASN A 18 15.10 27.61 -27.93
C ASN A 18 13.62 27.20 -27.99
N LEU A 19 13.07 26.99 -29.19
CA LEU A 19 11.69 26.54 -29.36
C LEU A 19 11.50 25.06 -28.88
N CYS A 20 12.46 24.19 -29.17
CA CYS A 20 12.46 22.81 -28.70
C CYS A 20 12.59 22.71 -27.17
N ILE A 21 13.40 23.55 -26.52
CA ILE A 21 13.59 23.55 -25.07
C ILE A 21 12.30 23.99 -24.35
N ILE A 22 11.59 24.99 -24.88
CA ILE A 22 10.33 25.47 -24.29
C ILE A 22 9.22 24.40 -24.42
N LEU A 23 9.14 23.68 -25.53
CA LEU A 23 8.17 22.61 -25.74
C LEU A 23 8.46 21.38 -24.88
N PHE A 24 9.74 21.07 -24.61
CA PHE A 24 10.11 19.94 -23.72
C PHE A 24 9.84 20.24 -22.23
N SER A 25 10.01 21.50 -21.80
CA SER A 25 9.75 21.91 -20.42
C SER A 25 8.27 21.89 -20.06
N SER A 26 7.36 22.22 -20.99
CA SER A 26 5.91 22.20 -20.73
C SER A 26 5.32 20.79 -20.68
N CYS A 27 5.91 19.79 -21.37
CA CYS A 27 5.46 18.41 -21.30
C CYS A 27 5.78 17.72 -19.95
N ILE A 28 6.90 18.06 -19.32
CA ILE A 28 7.33 17.44 -18.06
C ILE A 28 6.43 17.88 -16.91
N THR A 29 5.98 19.13 -16.86
CA THR A 29 5.11 19.63 -15.79
C THR A 29 3.69 19.07 -15.87
N ALA A 30 3.14 18.89 -17.07
CA ALA A 30 1.81 18.32 -17.26
C ALA A 30 1.73 16.84 -16.89
N ALA A 31 2.78 16.06 -17.18
CA ALA A 31 2.84 14.64 -16.80
C ALA A 31 2.87 14.45 -15.27
N CYS A 32 3.64 15.27 -14.54
CA CYS A 32 3.73 15.20 -13.08
C CYS A 32 2.43 15.58 -12.35
N THR A 33 1.68 16.55 -12.87
CA THR A 33 0.40 16.96 -12.28
C THR A 33 -0.68 15.90 -12.45
N ASN A 34 -0.78 15.27 -13.62
CA ASN A 34 -1.76 14.21 -13.89
C ASN A 34 -1.52 12.97 -13.04
N THR A 35 -0.27 12.55 -12.83
CA THR A 35 0.06 11.41 -11.98
C THR A 35 -0.33 11.67 -10.52
N LYS A 36 -0.05 12.87 -9.99
CA LYS A 36 -0.39 13.23 -8.62
C LYS A 36 -1.90 13.27 -8.38
N VAL A 37 -2.69 13.80 -9.30
CA VAL A 37 -4.15 13.82 -9.23
C VAL A 37 -4.72 12.40 -9.28
N ALA A 38 -4.22 11.53 -10.16
CA ALA A 38 -4.65 10.14 -10.25
C ALA A 38 -4.37 9.36 -8.95
N THR A 39 -3.21 9.56 -8.33
CA THR A 39 -2.84 8.93 -7.06
C THR A 39 -3.73 9.39 -5.90
N ILE A 40 -4.05 10.70 -5.82
CA ILE A 40 -4.95 11.25 -4.80
C ILE A 40 -6.36 10.66 -4.97
N ASN A 41 -6.87 10.59 -6.20
CA ASN A 41 -8.19 10.01 -6.48
C ASN A 41 -8.27 8.53 -6.10
N HIS A 42 -7.24 7.75 -6.39
CA HIS A 42 -7.16 6.33 -6.02
C HIS A 42 -7.13 6.13 -4.50
N SER A 43 -6.32 6.92 -3.79
CA SER A 43 -6.26 6.88 -2.33
C SER A 43 -7.60 7.27 -1.68
N GLN A 44 -8.29 8.27 -2.21
CA GLN A 44 -9.60 8.67 -1.71
C GLN A 44 -10.66 7.61 -1.96
N GLN A 45 -10.69 7.02 -3.15
CA GLN A 45 -11.60 5.91 -3.46
C GLN A 45 -11.38 4.74 -2.52
N PHE A 46 -10.12 4.35 -2.30
CA PHE A 46 -9.77 3.26 -1.37
C PHE A 46 -10.17 3.58 0.07
N SER A 47 -9.98 4.82 0.52
CA SER A 47 -10.45 5.29 1.82
C SER A 47 -11.96 5.19 1.97
N ASN A 48 -12.73 5.60 0.96
CA ASN A 48 -14.18 5.48 0.96
C ASN A 48 -14.63 4.01 1.05
N GLY A 49 -13.95 3.12 0.32
CA GLY A 49 -14.18 1.68 0.42
C GLY A 49 -13.96 1.14 1.84
N ILE A 50 -12.87 1.53 2.51
CA ILE A 50 -12.59 1.16 3.90
C ILE A 50 -13.70 1.66 4.84
N GLN A 51 -14.16 2.91 4.67
CA GLN A 51 -15.25 3.48 5.46
C GLN A 51 -16.54 2.68 5.28
N ASN A 52 -16.92 2.42 4.04
CA ASN A 52 -18.15 1.71 3.70
C ASN A 52 -18.12 0.24 4.15
N ALA A 53 -17.00 -0.45 3.93
CA ALA A 53 -16.86 -1.87 4.25
C ALA A 53 -16.78 -2.14 5.76
N PHE A 54 -16.13 -1.25 6.52
CA PHE A 54 -15.71 -1.54 7.89
C PHE A 54 -16.20 -0.53 8.92
N SER A 55 -16.96 0.48 8.51
CA SER A 55 -17.44 1.59 9.37
C SER A 55 -16.28 2.32 10.09
N VAL A 56 -15.14 2.43 9.41
CA VAL A 56 -13.97 3.16 9.94
C VAL A 56 -14.23 4.66 9.84
N HIS A 57 -13.85 5.39 10.89
CA HIS A 57 -14.02 6.85 10.90
C HIS A 57 -13.27 7.51 9.74
N PRO A 58 -13.86 8.48 9.01
CA PRO A 58 -13.26 9.09 7.82
C PRO A 58 -11.84 9.61 8.03
N THR A 59 -11.57 10.26 9.17
CA THR A 59 -10.23 10.77 9.50
C THR A 59 -9.19 9.66 9.53
N THR A 60 -9.52 8.51 10.12
CA THR A 60 -8.62 7.35 10.16
C THR A 60 -8.44 6.74 8.78
N ALA A 61 -9.55 6.49 8.06
CA ALA A 61 -9.49 5.89 6.74
C ALA A 61 -8.68 6.75 5.75
N ASN A 62 -8.92 8.07 5.72
CA ASN A 62 -8.19 9.01 4.86
C ASN A 62 -6.68 9.05 5.17
N ARG A 63 -6.31 8.91 6.43
CA ARG A 63 -4.92 8.90 6.85
C ARG A 63 -4.21 7.60 6.51
N VAL A 64 -4.85 6.44 6.73
CA VAL A 64 -4.18 5.13 6.56
C VAL A 64 -4.26 4.58 5.14
N ALA A 65 -5.25 4.98 4.33
CA ALA A 65 -5.42 4.48 2.97
C ALA A 65 -4.16 4.64 2.10
N PRO A 66 -3.51 5.84 2.01
CA PRO A 66 -2.28 5.98 1.25
C PRO A 66 -1.13 5.13 1.81
N MET A 67 -1.04 4.96 3.13
CA MET A 67 -0.02 4.13 3.78
C MET A 67 -0.19 2.65 3.41
N ILE A 68 -1.44 2.16 3.37
CA ILE A 68 -1.77 0.79 2.98
C ILE A 68 -1.42 0.56 1.50
N LEU A 69 -1.81 1.48 0.62
CA LEU A 69 -1.51 1.39 -0.82
C LEU A 69 0.00 1.33 -1.07
N GLN A 70 0.76 2.23 -0.46
CA GLN A 70 2.22 2.28 -0.57
C GLN A 70 2.90 1.01 -0.04
N SER A 71 2.49 0.54 1.14
CA SER A 71 3.08 -0.67 1.74
C SER A 71 2.72 -1.93 0.94
N ALA A 72 1.48 -2.02 0.43
CA ALA A 72 1.03 -3.12 -0.41
C ALA A 72 1.84 -3.20 -1.72
N GLU A 73 2.07 -2.05 -2.37
CA GLU A 73 2.91 -1.94 -3.56
C GLU A 73 4.34 -2.37 -3.27
N SER A 74 4.94 -1.87 -2.18
CA SER A 74 6.33 -2.15 -1.80
C SER A 74 6.62 -3.65 -1.61
N TYR A 75 5.63 -4.43 -1.19
CA TYR A 75 5.77 -5.87 -0.93
C TYR A 75 4.98 -6.76 -1.87
N ASN A 76 4.42 -6.20 -2.95
CA ASN A 76 3.62 -6.92 -3.94
C ASN A 76 2.45 -7.72 -3.31
N ILE A 77 1.71 -7.06 -2.41
CA ILE A 77 0.52 -7.59 -1.76
C ILE A 77 -0.72 -6.87 -2.31
N SER A 78 -1.86 -7.56 -2.41
CA SER A 78 -3.13 -6.89 -2.66
C SER A 78 -3.42 -5.86 -1.57
N PRO A 79 -3.67 -4.57 -1.89
CA PRO A 79 -4.04 -3.57 -0.88
C PRO A 79 -5.33 -3.95 -0.13
N HIS A 80 -6.26 -4.65 -0.79
CA HIS A 80 -7.46 -5.16 -0.14
C HIS A 80 -7.14 -6.21 0.92
N LEU A 81 -6.15 -7.09 0.66
CA LEU A 81 -5.71 -8.08 1.63
C LEU A 81 -5.03 -7.44 2.84
N LEU A 82 -4.18 -6.42 2.62
CA LEU A 82 -3.52 -5.70 3.71
C LEU A 82 -4.53 -4.89 4.55
N ALA A 83 -5.49 -4.24 3.92
CA ALA A 83 -6.58 -3.54 4.61
C ALA A 83 -7.46 -4.52 5.43
N ALA A 84 -7.74 -5.70 4.89
CA ALA A 84 -8.48 -6.77 5.57
C ALA A 84 -7.71 -7.33 6.77
N LEU A 85 -6.37 -7.45 6.65
CA LEU A 85 -5.50 -7.80 7.77
C LEU A 85 -5.62 -6.79 8.91
N ILE A 86 -5.52 -5.49 8.61
CA ILE A 86 -5.68 -4.41 9.59
C ILE A 86 -7.07 -4.47 10.25
N ARG A 87 -8.12 -4.74 9.47
CA ARG A 87 -9.47 -4.94 10.02
C ARG A 87 -9.51 -6.09 11.03
N GLN A 88 -8.87 -7.20 10.72
CA GLN A 88 -8.81 -8.38 11.58
C GLN A 88 -7.97 -8.15 12.83
N GLU A 89 -6.86 -7.43 12.73
CA GLU A 89 -5.89 -7.27 13.82
C GLU A 89 -6.28 -6.21 14.84
N SER A 90 -6.71 -5.06 14.39
CA SER A 90 -6.96 -3.91 15.27
C SER A 90 -8.31 -3.25 15.07
N SER A 91 -9.09 -3.65 14.07
CA SER A 91 -10.26 -2.89 13.62
C SER A 91 -9.95 -1.42 13.36
N TYR A 92 -8.76 -1.11 12.86
CA TYR A 92 -8.25 0.24 12.62
C TYR A 92 -8.01 1.08 13.88
N ILE A 93 -7.86 0.46 15.06
CA ILE A 93 -7.43 1.14 16.29
C ILE A 93 -5.91 1.32 16.22
N THR A 94 -5.46 2.58 16.07
CA THR A 94 -4.07 2.91 15.72
C THR A 94 -3.07 2.65 16.83
N ASN A 95 -3.50 2.77 18.09
CA ASN A 95 -2.68 2.54 19.27
C ASN A 95 -3.06 1.24 20.00
N ALA A 96 -3.66 0.28 19.29
CA ALA A 96 -4.02 -1.00 19.87
C ALA A 96 -2.79 -1.74 20.43
N THR A 97 -2.94 -2.26 21.65
CA THR A 97 -1.95 -3.15 22.28
C THR A 97 -2.68 -4.37 22.84
N SER A 98 -2.22 -5.56 22.45
CA SER A 98 -2.79 -6.81 22.95
C SER A 98 -2.13 -7.27 24.26
N SER A 99 -2.77 -8.21 24.95
CA SER A 99 -2.18 -8.88 26.13
C SER A 99 -0.90 -9.68 25.83
N ALA A 100 -0.61 -9.90 24.54
CA ALA A 100 0.58 -10.59 24.06
C ALA A 100 1.65 -9.60 23.49
N ASP A 101 1.55 -8.31 23.86
CA ASP A 101 2.44 -7.22 23.47
C ASP A 101 2.49 -6.99 21.95
N ALA A 102 1.42 -7.34 21.22
CA ALA A 102 1.30 -6.95 19.82
C ALA A 102 0.78 -5.51 19.75
N VAL A 103 1.35 -4.69 18.85
CA VAL A 103 1.10 -3.25 18.80
C VAL A 103 0.65 -2.76 17.43
N GLY A 104 -0.16 -1.71 17.42
CA GLY A 104 -0.55 -0.93 16.26
C GLY A 104 -1.56 -1.60 15.34
N LEU A 105 -1.73 -1.03 14.17
CA LEU A 105 -2.76 -1.39 13.19
C LEU A 105 -2.68 -2.84 12.72
N THR A 106 -1.47 -3.37 12.53
CA THR A 106 -1.20 -4.73 12.06
C THR A 106 -0.80 -5.69 13.18
N GLN A 107 -0.88 -5.26 14.44
CA GLN A 107 -0.58 -6.06 15.63
C GLN A 107 0.79 -6.77 15.54
N VAL A 108 1.82 -6.01 15.17
CA VAL A 108 3.19 -6.53 15.15
C VAL A 108 3.68 -6.75 16.58
N ARG A 109 4.34 -7.88 16.84
CA ARG A 109 4.97 -8.17 18.13
C ARG A 109 6.43 -7.73 18.14
N PRO A 110 6.81 -6.65 18.88
CA PRO A 110 8.18 -6.11 18.89
C PRO A 110 9.24 -7.16 19.24
N LYS A 111 8.94 -8.03 20.19
CA LYS A 111 9.84 -9.12 20.61
C LYS A 111 10.41 -9.94 19.44
N PHE A 112 9.65 -10.10 18.35
CA PHE A 112 10.06 -10.92 17.22
C PHE A 112 10.52 -10.09 16.01
N TRP A 113 10.08 -8.84 15.89
CA TRP A 113 10.21 -8.09 14.65
C TRP A 113 10.93 -6.75 14.77
N GLN A 114 11.19 -6.24 16.00
CA GLN A 114 11.82 -4.93 16.20
C GLN A 114 13.21 -4.81 15.53
N GLN A 115 13.98 -5.90 15.47
CA GLN A 115 15.29 -5.89 14.80
C GLN A 115 15.20 -5.86 13.28
N THR A 116 14.07 -6.31 12.71
CA THR A 116 13.82 -6.31 11.26
C THR A 116 13.04 -5.07 10.83
N CYS A 117 12.04 -4.68 11.63
CA CYS A 117 11.22 -3.51 11.41
C CYS A 117 11.76 -2.36 12.25
N LEU A 118 12.72 -1.64 11.70
CA LEU A 118 13.38 -0.54 12.40
C LEU A 118 12.43 0.65 12.61
N GLY A 119 12.56 1.32 13.75
CA GLY A 119 11.78 2.49 14.11
C GLY A 119 10.70 2.19 15.15
N ASN A 120 9.81 3.17 15.37
CA ASN A 120 8.74 3.07 16.35
C ASN A 120 7.55 2.30 15.78
N LEU A 121 7.29 1.09 16.29
CA LEU A 121 6.15 0.28 15.85
C LEU A 121 4.77 0.84 16.26
N TYR A 122 4.71 1.93 17.03
CA TYR A 122 3.48 2.70 17.25
C TYR A 122 3.24 3.77 16.16
N ASP A 123 4.25 4.05 15.31
CA ASP A 123 4.04 4.85 14.10
C ASP A 123 3.25 4.05 13.08
N GLU A 124 2.19 4.64 12.54
CA GLU A 124 1.23 3.95 11.67
C GLU A 124 1.88 3.48 10.36
N GLN A 125 2.71 4.32 9.73
CA GLN A 125 3.36 3.96 8.48
C GLN A 125 4.38 2.83 8.70
N ILE A 126 5.19 2.92 9.77
CA ILE A 126 6.17 1.89 10.12
C ILE A 126 5.44 0.57 10.45
N ASN A 127 4.35 0.64 11.21
CA ASN A 127 3.57 -0.53 11.60
C ASN A 127 2.94 -1.24 10.40
N ILE A 128 2.25 -0.50 9.52
CA ILE A 128 1.63 -1.05 8.31
C ILE A 128 2.70 -1.65 7.40
N ASN A 129 3.82 -0.95 7.21
CA ASN A 129 4.93 -1.43 6.38
C ASN A 129 5.55 -2.72 6.93
N CYS A 130 5.71 -2.79 8.26
CA CYS A 130 6.21 -3.99 8.94
C CYS A 130 5.23 -5.17 8.80
N GLY A 131 3.93 -4.95 9.01
CA GLY A 131 2.91 -5.98 8.83
C GLY A 131 2.87 -6.52 7.39
N ALA A 132 2.97 -5.63 6.40
CA ALA A 132 3.07 -6.00 5.00
C ALA A 132 4.32 -6.85 4.72
N TYR A 133 5.48 -6.43 5.20
CA TYR A 133 6.73 -7.20 5.11
C TYR A 133 6.58 -8.62 5.69
N ILE A 134 6.04 -8.74 6.91
CA ILE A 134 5.85 -10.03 7.59
C ILE A 134 4.94 -10.95 6.76
N LEU A 135 3.81 -10.42 6.28
CA LEU A 135 2.87 -11.18 5.47
C LEU A 135 3.49 -11.64 4.15
N ALA A 136 4.21 -10.75 3.45
CA ALA A 136 4.93 -11.08 2.22
C ALA A 136 6.00 -12.16 2.44
N LYS A 137 6.78 -12.04 3.53
CA LYS A 137 7.79 -13.04 3.90
C LYS A 137 7.18 -14.42 4.13
N TYR A 138 6.01 -14.49 4.78
CA TYR A 138 5.31 -15.76 4.97
C TYR A 138 4.73 -16.30 3.66
N TYR A 139 4.25 -15.44 2.77
CA TYR A 139 3.82 -15.85 1.44
C TYR A 139 4.97 -16.39 0.61
N GLN A 140 6.14 -15.75 0.61
CA GLN A 140 7.34 -16.25 -0.07
C GLN A 140 7.76 -17.63 0.44
N ALA A 141 7.57 -17.91 1.73
CA ALA A 141 7.93 -19.20 2.33
C ALA A 141 6.91 -20.32 2.07
N THR A 142 5.66 -19.98 1.72
CA THR A 142 4.56 -20.97 1.63
C THR A 142 3.92 -21.07 0.24
N GLY A 143 4.04 -20.03 -0.59
CA GLY A 143 3.36 -19.93 -1.89
C GLY A 143 1.83 -19.81 -1.80
N ASP A 144 1.26 -19.74 -0.59
CA ASP A 144 -0.18 -19.77 -0.36
C ASP A 144 -0.61 -18.71 0.67
N TRP A 145 -1.53 -17.82 0.28
CA TRP A 145 -2.02 -16.75 1.15
C TRP A 145 -2.76 -17.26 2.39
N MET A 146 -3.48 -18.37 2.31
CA MET A 146 -4.19 -18.93 3.47
C MET A 146 -3.21 -19.40 4.53
N THR A 147 -2.15 -20.09 4.13
CA THR A 147 -1.08 -20.54 5.01
C THR A 147 -0.25 -19.36 5.53
N ALA A 148 0.06 -18.37 4.69
CA ALA A 148 0.76 -17.14 5.09
C ALA A 148 0.01 -16.37 6.18
N LEU A 149 -1.29 -16.18 6.02
CA LEU A 149 -2.17 -15.59 7.03
C LEU A 149 -2.21 -16.45 8.31
N GLY A 150 -2.21 -17.77 8.15
CA GLY A 150 -2.11 -18.69 9.29
C GLY A 150 -0.81 -18.52 10.05
N TYR A 151 0.31 -18.40 9.35
CA TYR A 151 1.63 -18.13 9.96
C TYR A 151 1.66 -16.76 10.64
N TYR A 152 0.99 -15.75 10.07
CA TYR A 152 0.86 -14.43 10.69
C TYR A 152 0.20 -14.52 12.07
N ASN A 153 -0.87 -15.28 12.19
CA ASN A 153 -1.66 -15.44 13.43
C ASN A 153 -0.94 -16.26 14.51
N VAL A 154 -0.49 -17.47 14.19
CA VAL A 154 0.02 -18.43 15.18
C VAL A 154 1.53 -18.71 15.08
N GLY A 155 2.20 -18.10 14.13
CA GLY A 155 3.58 -18.37 13.80
C GLY A 155 3.82 -19.70 13.05
N PRO A 156 4.93 -19.83 12.30
CA PRO A 156 5.23 -21.05 11.55
C PRO A 156 5.33 -22.30 12.43
N THR A 157 5.94 -22.17 13.60
CA THR A 157 6.11 -23.30 14.56
C THR A 157 4.78 -23.78 15.11
N GLY A 158 3.91 -22.84 15.54
CA GLY A 158 2.57 -23.16 16.02
C GLY A 158 1.74 -23.86 14.95
N TYR A 159 1.76 -23.32 13.74
CA TYR A 159 1.04 -23.88 12.60
C TYR A 159 1.48 -25.31 12.27
N LYS A 160 2.80 -25.57 12.23
CA LYS A 160 3.36 -26.87 11.86
C LYS A 160 3.16 -27.93 12.95
N ASN A 161 3.34 -27.56 14.21
CA ASN A 161 3.46 -28.53 15.31
C ASN A 161 2.17 -28.73 16.12
N SER A 162 1.12 -27.93 15.91
CA SER A 162 -0.12 -28.03 16.68
C SER A 162 -1.34 -28.07 15.78
N VAL A 163 -2.11 -29.16 15.83
CA VAL A 163 -3.41 -29.26 15.13
C VAL A 163 -4.38 -28.20 15.63
N TYR A 164 -4.40 -27.92 16.92
CA TYR A 164 -5.25 -26.88 17.50
C TYR A 164 -4.90 -25.49 16.92
N MET A 165 -3.62 -25.11 16.93
CA MET A 165 -3.18 -23.83 16.38
C MET A 165 -3.42 -23.74 14.86
N ARG A 166 -3.23 -24.83 14.13
CA ARG A 166 -3.53 -24.86 12.69
C ARG A 166 -5.02 -24.62 12.41
N ASN A 167 -5.91 -25.22 13.20
CA ASN A 167 -7.34 -24.96 13.09
C ASN A 167 -7.71 -23.51 13.44
N GLN A 168 -7.05 -22.93 14.45
CA GLN A 168 -7.18 -21.50 14.77
C GLN A 168 -6.72 -20.63 13.59
N ALA A 169 -5.55 -20.92 13.04
CA ALA A 169 -4.97 -20.24 11.88
C ALA A 169 -5.90 -20.26 10.65
N HIS A 170 -6.53 -21.40 10.37
CA HIS A 170 -7.51 -21.50 9.27
C HIS A 170 -8.74 -20.63 9.52
N ARG A 171 -9.29 -20.60 10.74
CA ARG A 171 -10.42 -19.71 11.07
C ARG A 171 -10.05 -18.24 10.91
N TYR A 172 -8.84 -17.87 11.36
CA TYR A 172 -8.29 -16.53 11.20
C TYR A 172 -8.14 -16.14 9.71
N ALA A 173 -7.46 -16.98 8.93
CA ALA A 173 -7.26 -16.73 7.50
C ALA A 173 -8.58 -16.57 6.74
N ASN A 174 -9.58 -17.44 7.04
CA ASN A 174 -10.92 -17.32 6.48
C ASN A 174 -11.61 -15.99 6.88
N SER A 175 -11.38 -15.51 8.11
CA SER A 175 -11.91 -14.22 8.56
C SER A 175 -11.30 -13.06 7.77
N VAL A 176 -9.96 -13.02 7.61
CA VAL A 176 -9.29 -12.02 6.79
C VAL A 176 -9.79 -12.06 5.35
N LYS A 177 -9.95 -13.24 4.76
CA LYS A 177 -10.47 -13.37 3.37
C LYS A 177 -11.92 -12.89 3.23
N ARG A 178 -12.76 -13.06 4.25
CA ARG A 178 -14.09 -12.45 4.26
C ARG A 178 -14.02 -10.93 4.28
N HIS A 179 -13.17 -10.34 5.11
CA HIS A 179 -12.95 -8.88 5.12
C HIS A 179 -12.42 -8.38 3.77
N GLU A 180 -11.49 -9.10 3.14
CA GLU A 180 -10.99 -8.76 1.80
C GLU A 180 -12.13 -8.73 0.77
N LYS A 181 -13.02 -9.73 0.81
CA LYS A 181 -14.19 -9.79 -0.07
C LYS A 181 -15.13 -8.61 0.18
N THR A 182 -15.49 -8.34 1.44
CA THR A 182 -16.36 -7.21 1.80
C THR A 182 -15.81 -5.87 1.30
N LEU A 183 -14.49 -5.66 1.41
CA LEU A 183 -13.88 -4.43 0.92
C LEU A 183 -13.93 -4.31 -0.61
N LYS A 184 -13.71 -5.41 -1.34
CA LYS A 184 -13.81 -5.44 -2.80
C LYS A 184 -15.23 -5.16 -3.31
N GLU A 185 -16.24 -5.53 -2.54
CA GLU A 185 -17.65 -5.31 -2.86
C GLU A 185 -18.09 -3.85 -2.53
N ALA A 186 -17.31 -3.12 -1.74
CA ALA A 186 -17.58 -1.74 -1.32
C ALA A 186 -16.87 -0.67 -2.17
N LEU A 187 -16.05 -1.07 -3.14
CA LEU A 187 -15.29 -0.20 -4.05
C LEU A 187 -15.94 -0.11 -5.42
#